data_7b8aec864c1ef0a26e7b90cb9846cef3
#
_entry.id   7b8aec864c1ef0a26e7b90cb9846cef3
#
_cell.length_a   1.000
_cell.length_b   1.000
_cell.length_c   1.000
_cell.angle_alpha   90.00
_cell.angle_beta   90.00
_cell.angle_gamma   90.00
#
_symmetry.space_group_name_H-M   'P 1'
#
loop_
_entity.id
_entity.type
_entity.pdbx_description
1 polymer ?
#
loop_
_entity_poly.entity_id
_entity_poly.type
_entity_poly.pdbx_seq_one_letter_code
_entity_poly.pdbx_strand_id
1 'polypeptide(L)'
;IIQGIREAERGMVFESFSSKEHEILTGTVHRIETGGDIIVRVGQGTDRTDALLAVGEQVRTEHFTEGDLIRVYVVEVRRSNRGPQVMVSRTHPALVKRLFELEVPEIESGAVEIRSIAREPGSRTKLAVHAAEENIDAVGACVGTRGARVNAVVEELQGEKMDIVVWSEDICAFVASALSPADVISVTQLPGQKACRVIVP
;
A
#
# COMPACT_ATOMS: atom_id res chain seq x y z
N ILE A 1 -34.07 -23.10 -11.98
CA ILE A 1 -32.98 -23.04 -12.98
C ILE A 1 -32.31 -21.66 -12.92
N ILE A 2 -33.05 -20.54 -13.02
CA ILE A 2 -32.49 -19.16 -12.99
C ILE A 2 -31.77 -18.85 -11.69
N GLN A 3 -32.26 -19.35 -10.53
CA GLN A 3 -31.69 -19.11 -9.23
C GLN A 3 -30.35 -19.84 -9.08
N GLY A 4 -30.22 -21.08 -9.59
CA GLY A 4 -28.97 -21.84 -9.57
C GLY A 4 -27.87 -21.24 -10.45
N ILE A 5 -28.25 -20.64 -11.61
CA ILE A 5 -27.31 -19.95 -12.49
C ILE A 5 -26.75 -18.71 -11.77
N ARG A 6 -27.60 -17.91 -11.12
CA ARG A 6 -27.18 -16.74 -10.35
C ARG A 6 -26.28 -17.08 -9.15
N GLU A 7 -26.52 -18.20 -8.48
CA GLU A 7 -25.65 -18.68 -7.39
C GLU A 7 -24.29 -19.13 -7.91
N ALA A 8 -24.24 -19.81 -9.04
CA ALA A 8 -22.99 -20.22 -9.68
C ALA A 8 -22.17 -19.01 -10.15
N GLU A 9 -22.82 -18.02 -10.79
CA GLU A 9 -22.15 -16.77 -11.18
C GLU A 9 -21.58 -16.02 -9.98
N ARG A 10 -22.35 -15.88 -8.90
CA ARG A 10 -21.87 -15.26 -7.64
C ARG A 10 -20.71 -16.02 -7.01
N GLY A 11 -20.72 -17.35 -7.09
CA GLY A 11 -19.63 -18.20 -6.63
C GLY A 11 -18.34 -17.96 -7.41
N MET A 12 -18.43 -17.92 -8.73
CA MET A 12 -17.28 -17.63 -9.61
C MET A 12 -16.69 -16.25 -9.36
N VAL A 13 -17.53 -15.22 -9.24
CA VAL A 13 -17.07 -13.85 -8.92
C VAL A 13 -16.43 -13.81 -7.54
N PHE A 14 -16.99 -14.48 -6.55
CA PHE A 14 -16.38 -14.56 -5.22
C PHE A 14 -15.00 -15.20 -5.28
N GLU A 15 -14.83 -16.33 -5.95
CA GLU A 15 -13.52 -17.00 -6.08
C GLU A 15 -12.52 -16.15 -6.84
N SER A 16 -12.93 -15.47 -7.90
CA SER A 16 -12.10 -14.53 -8.67
C SER A 16 -11.56 -13.38 -7.82
N PHE A 17 -12.36 -12.83 -6.91
CA PHE A 17 -11.92 -11.77 -6.02
C PHE A 17 -11.21 -12.27 -4.77
N SER A 18 -11.55 -13.44 -4.24
CA SER A 18 -10.83 -14.06 -3.11
C SER A 18 -9.36 -14.31 -3.45
N SER A 19 -9.06 -14.69 -4.68
CA SER A 19 -7.67 -14.86 -5.13
C SER A 19 -6.89 -13.54 -5.23
N LYS A 20 -7.60 -12.41 -5.18
CA LYS A 20 -7.02 -11.05 -5.24
C LYS A 20 -6.96 -10.37 -3.86
N GLU A 21 -7.30 -11.07 -2.79
CA GLU A 21 -7.05 -10.57 -1.44
C GLU A 21 -5.58 -10.21 -1.27
N HIS A 22 -5.32 -9.09 -0.61
CA HIS A 22 -3.97 -8.54 -0.41
C HIS A 22 -3.26 -8.01 -1.66
N GLU A 23 -4.00 -7.86 -2.77
CA GLU A 23 -3.53 -7.24 -4.00
C GLU A 23 -4.10 -5.83 -4.20
N ILE A 24 -3.52 -5.09 -5.15
CA ILE A 24 -4.09 -3.83 -5.63
C ILE A 24 -5.09 -4.12 -6.76
N LEU A 25 -6.23 -3.45 -6.70
CA LEU A 25 -7.16 -3.36 -7.81
C LEU A 25 -7.28 -1.91 -8.27
N THR A 26 -7.35 -1.73 -9.58
CA THR A 26 -7.76 -0.47 -10.19
C THR A 26 -9.27 -0.53 -10.43
N GLY A 27 -9.98 0.48 -9.97
CA GLY A 27 -11.41 0.63 -10.15
C GLY A 27 -11.80 2.05 -10.52
N THR A 28 -13.09 2.25 -10.67
CA THR A 28 -13.68 3.56 -10.90
C THR A 28 -14.62 3.89 -9.76
N VAL A 29 -14.52 5.10 -9.23
CA VAL A 29 -15.47 5.61 -8.24
C VAL A 29 -16.86 5.65 -8.87
N HIS A 30 -17.74 4.78 -8.38
CA HIS A 30 -19.08 4.64 -8.95
C HIS A 30 -20.09 5.58 -8.31
N ARG A 31 -20.06 5.68 -6.99
CA ARG A 31 -20.89 6.61 -6.22
C ARG A 31 -20.29 6.86 -4.85
N ILE A 32 -20.63 8.00 -4.27
CA ILE A 32 -20.34 8.37 -2.89
C ILE A 32 -21.65 8.36 -2.13
N GLU A 33 -21.75 7.54 -1.09
CA GLU A 33 -22.97 7.41 -0.28
C GLU A 33 -23.11 8.57 0.71
N THR A 34 -24.34 8.81 1.17
CA THR A 34 -24.65 9.92 2.10
C THR A 34 -23.84 9.85 3.40
N GLY A 35 -23.41 8.65 3.82
CA GLY A 35 -22.54 8.42 4.97
C GLY A 35 -21.06 8.68 4.71
N GLY A 36 -20.68 8.98 3.46
CA GLY A 36 -19.30 9.21 3.04
C GLY A 36 -18.57 7.96 2.54
N ASP A 37 -19.17 6.78 2.61
CA ASP A 37 -18.60 5.57 2.03
C ASP A 37 -18.52 5.70 0.51
N ILE A 38 -17.41 5.24 -0.06
CA ILE A 38 -17.19 5.25 -1.52
C ILE A 38 -17.40 3.85 -2.07
N ILE A 39 -18.23 3.73 -3.09
CA ILE A 39 -18.39 2.49 -3.85
C ILE A 39 -17.50 2.56 -5.07
N VAL A 40 -16.53 1.66 -5.12
CA VAL A 40 -15.57 1.54 -6.22
C VAL A 40 -15.96 0.36 -7.08
N ARG A 41 -16.16 0.60 -8.36
CA ARG A 41 -16.44 -0.48 -9.32
C ARG A 41 -15.13 -1.10 -9.80
N VAL A 42 -14.92 -2.38 -9.50
CA VAL A 42 -13.74 -3.15 -9.84
C VAL A 42 -14.07 -4.32 -10.75
N GLY A 43 -13.05 -4.83 -11.46
CA GLY A 43 -13.21 -5.92 -12.40
C GLY A 43 -13.72 -5.47 -13.78
N GLN A 44 -13.83 -6.43 -14.70
CA GLN A 44 -14.25 -6.19 -16.09
C GLN A 44 -15.26 -7.25 -16.53
N GLY A 45 -16.15 -6.90 -17.47
CA GLY A 45 -17.11 -7.83 -18.06
C GLY A 45 -18.02 -8.47 -17.03
N THR A 46 -18.05 -9.79 -16.99
CA THR A 46 -18.86 -10.61 -16.07
C THR A 46 -18.35 -10.60 -14.64
N ASP A 47 -17.06 -10.30 -14.43
CA ASP A 47 -16.42 -10.25 -13.10
C ASP A 47 -16.53 -8.86 -12.45
N ARG A 48 -17.31 -7.95 -13.04
CA ARG A 48 -17.52 -6.61 -12.47
C ARG A 48 -18.29 -6.70 -11.16
N THR A 49 -17.75 -6.10 -10.12
CA THR A 49 -18.39 -6.01 -8.80
C THR A 49 -18.15 -4.65 -8.16
N ASP A 50 -18.94 -4.34 -7.13
CA ASP A 50 -18.79 -3.13 -6.35
C ASP A 50 -17.97 -3.45 -5.10
N ALA A 51 -16.89 -2.70 -4.87
CA ALA A 51 -16.05 -2.76 -3.68
C ALA A 51 -16.38 -1.60 -2.75
N LEU A 52 -16.36 -1.85 -1.45
CA LEU A 52 -16.65 -0.86 -0.42
C LEU A 52 -15.34 -0.26 0.12
N LEU A 53 -15.15 1.03 -0.09
CA LEU A 53 -14.14 1.86 0.56
C LEU A 53 -14.83 2.66 1.66
N ALA A 54 -14.88 2.07 2.86
CA ALA A 54 -15.52 2.69 4.01
C ALA A 54 -14.80 3.97 4.45
N VAL A 55 -15.51 4.91 5.08
CA VAL A 55 -14.93 6.19 5.56
C VAL A 55 -13.66 6.00 6.39
N GLY A 56 -13.61 4.96 7.24
CA GLY A 56 -12.43 4.65 8.07
C GLY A 56 -11.22 4.16 7.27
N GLU A 57 -11.42 3.72 6.03
CA GLU A 57 -10.39 3.23 5.12
C GLU A 57 -9.99 4.27 4.06
N GLN A 58 -10.56 5.48 4.15
CA GLN A 58 -10.23 6.60 3.28
C GLN A 58 -9.17 7.50 3.91
N VAL A 59 -8.29 8.03 3.10
CA VAL A 59 -7.30 9.03 3.52
C VAL A 59 -7.96 10.41 3.50
N ARG A 60 -7.92 11.12 4.62
CA ARG A 60 -8.65 12.41 4.79
C ARG A 60 -8.20 13.50 3.83
N THR A 61 -6.97 13.42 3.35
CA THR A 61 -6.40 14.41 2.42
C THR A 61 -6.64 14.08 0.96
N GLU A 62 -7.11 12.86 0.67
CA GLU A 62 -7.45 12.45 -0.70
C GLU A 62 -8.88 12.88 -1.03
N HIS A 63 -9.08 13.33 -2.27
CA HIS A 63 -10.37 13.75 -2.77
C HIS A 63 -10.68 12.99 -4.06
N PHE A 64 -11.82 12.32 -4.05
CA PHE A 64 -12.33 11.58 -5.20
C PHE A 64 -13.73 12.04 -5.58
N THR A 65 -14.03 12.00 -6.87
CA THR A 65 -15.33 12.28 -7.45
C THR A 65 -15.82 11.08 -8.24
N GLU A 66 -17.12 11.01 -8.50
CA GLU A 66 -17.68 9.95 -9.34
C GLU A 66 -17.04 9.97 -10.74
N GLY A 67 -16.59 8.81 -11.19
CA GLY A 67 -15.88 8.64 -12.45
C GLY A 67 -14.36 8.60 -12.34
N ASP A 68 -13.78 8.99 -11.21
CA ASP A 68 -12.33 8.94 -11.01
C ASP A 68 -11.82 7.50 -11.01
N LEU A 69 -10.64 7.31 -11.61
CA LEU A 69 -9.88 6.07 -11.46
C LEU A 69 -9.17 6.07 -10.11
N ILE A 70 -9.23 4.94 -9.42
CA ILE A 70 -8.64 4.78 -8.10
C ILE A 70 -7.98 3.41 -7.98
N ARG A 71 -6.79 3.36 -7.39
CA ARG A 71 -6.15 2.11 -6.97
C ARG A 71 -6.46 1.86 -5.50
N VAL A 72 -6.90 0.65 -5.18
CA VAL A 72 -7.30 0.27 -3.83
C VAL A 72 -6.68 -1.07 -3.45
N TYR A 73 -6.33 -1.21 -2.18
CA TYR A 73 -5.84 -2.47 -1.63
C TYR A 73 -7.02 -3.33 -1.15
N VAL A 74 -7.07 -4.59 -1.58
CA VAL A 74 -8.12 -5.53 -1.15
C VAL A 74 -7.77 -6.07 0.23
N VAL A 75 -8.55 -5.67 1.22
CA VAL A 75 -8.36 -6.11 2.61
C VAL A 75 -8.98 -7.47 2.83
N GLU A 76 -10.21 -7.68 2.35
CA GLU A 76 -10.99 -8.88 2.59
C GLU A 76 -12.09 -9.02 1.53
N VAL A 77 -12.41 -10.26 1.20
CA VAL A 77 -13.57 -10.60 0.36
C VAL A 77 -14.50 -11.52 1.15
N ARG A 78 -15.74 -11.07 1.39
CA ARG A 78 -16.76 -11.80 2.15
C ARG A 78 -17.86 -12.33 1.25
N ARG A 79 -18.40 -13.48 1.58
CA ARG A 79 -19.64 -13.96 0.97
C ARG A 79 -20.83 -13.25 1.59
N SER A 80 -21.76 -12.78 0.76
CA SER A 80 -23.07 -12.31 1.21
C SER A 80 -24.19 -12.88 0.34
N ASN A 81 -25.41 -12.79 0.83
CA ASN A 81 -26.60 -13.25 0.10
C ASN A 81 -26.86 -12.47 -1.21
N ARG A 82 -26.20 -11.30 -1.35
CA ARG A 82 -26.33 -10.43 -2.53
C ARG A 82 -25.15 -10.54 -3.51
N GLY A 83 -24.16 -11.39 -3.20
CA GLY A 83 -22.92 -11.56 -3.96
C GLY A 83 -21.67 -11.30 -3.13
N PRO A 84 -20.46 -11.34 -3.70
CA PRO A 84 -19.24 -11.05 -3.00
C PRO A 84 -19.23 -9.60 -2.52
N GLN A 85 -18.79 -9.40 -1.28
CA GLN A 85 -18.55 -8.08 -0.69
C GLN A 85 -17.04 -7.89 -0.59
N VAL A 86 -16.50 -7.04 -1.46
CA VAL A 86 -15.07 -6.71 -1.52
C VAL A 86 -14.81 -5.49 -0.66
N MET A 87 -14.01 -5.66 0.40
CA MET A 87 -13.61 -4.58 1.29
C MET A 87 -12.24 -4.06 0.87
N VAL A 88 -12.13 -2.76 0.64
CA VAL A 88 -10.89 -2.15 0.14
C VAL A 88 -10.44 -1.00 1.03
N SER A 89 -9.15 -0.69 0.96
CA SER A 89 -8.52 0.34 1.78
C SER A 89 -7.56 1.21 0.97
N ARG A 90 -7.51 2.49 1.35
CA ARG A 90 -6.48 3.46 0.95
C ARG A 90 -5.51 3.79 2.09
N THR A 91 -5.88 3.45 3.34
CA THR A 91 -5.06 3.71 4.53
C THR A 91 -4.08 2.58 4.85
N HIS A 92 -4.31 1.38 4.34
CA HIS A 92 -3.51 0.20 4.68
C HIS A 92 -2.05 0.33 4.23
N PRO A 93 -1.04 0.03 5.07
CA PRO A 93 0.38 0.14 4.69
C PRO A 93 0.78 -0.72 3.49
N ALA A 94 0.13 -1.87 3.32
CA ALA A 94 0.40 -2.76 2.20
C ALA A 94 0.02 -2.14 0.84
N LEU A 95 -0.85 -1.12 0.78
CA LEU A 95 -1.08 -0.37 -0.45
C LEU A 95 0.22 0.23 -0.97
N VAL A 96 0.99 0.89 -0.09
CA VAL A 96 2.29 1.49 -0.46
C VAL A 96 3.26 0.41 -0.94
N LYS A 97 3.33 -0.73 -0.24
CA LYS A 97 4.17 -1.86 -0.64
C LYS A 97 3.84 -2.31 -2.07
N ARG A 98 2.56 -2.53 -2.36
CA ARG A 98 2.10 -2.98 -3.68
C ARG A 98 2.33 -1.93 -4.77
N LEU A 99 2.22 -0.64 -4.46
CA LEU A 99 2.56 0.43 -5.41
C LEU A 99 4.04 0.41 -5.77
N PHE A 100 4.93 0.23 -4.79
CA PHE A 100 6.36 0.09 -5.06
C PHE A 100 6.70 -1.19 -5.84
N GLU A 101 6.03 -2.30 -5.59
CA GLU A 101 6.19 -3.54 -6.37
C GLU A 101 5.82 -3.32 -7.85
N LEU A 102 4.83 -2.49 -8.16
CA LEU A 102 4.46 -2.15 -9.54
C LEU A 102 5.46 -1.21 -10.23
N GLU A 103 6.04 -0.26 -9.47
CA GLU A 103 6.92 0.79 -10.04
C GLU A 103 8.40 0.38 -10.06
N VAL A 104 8.81 -0.61 -9.25
CA VAL A 104 10.22 -0.98 -9.04
C VAL A 104 10.44 -2.44 -9.40
N PRO A 105 10.94 -2.72 -10.62
CA PRO A 105 11.19 -4.11 -11.08
C PRO A 105 12.16 -4.88 -10.19
N GLU A 106 13.09 -4.21 -9.52
CA GLU A 106 14.04 -4.82 -8.58
C GLU A 106 13.34 -5.36 -7.32
N ILE A 107 12.18 -4.81 -6.94
CA ILE A 107 11.35 -5.36 -5.86
C ILE A 107 10.55 -6.56 -6.37
N GLU A 108 9.98 -6.48 -7.57
CA GLU A 108 9.25 -7.58 -8.19
C GLU A 108 10.14 -8.82 -8.38
N SER A 109 11.40 -8.61 -8.79
CA SER A 109 12.38 -9.70 -8.97
C SER A 109 12.97 -10.25 -7.67
N GLY A 110 12.74 -9.57 -6.53
CA GLY A 110 13.32 -9.93 -5.24
C GLY A 110 14.77 -9.46 -5.03
N ALA A 111 15.35 -8.69 -5.95
CA ALA A 111 16.69 -8.12 -5.82
C ALA A 111 16.74 -7.03 -4.74
N VAL A 112 15.61 -6.34 -4.53
CA VAL A 112 15.36 -5.41 -3.43
C VAL A 112 14.16 -5.89 -2.63
N GLU A 113 14.28 -5.91 -1.31
CA GLU A 113 13.23 -6.32 -0.40
C GLU A 113 12.74 -5.14 0.44
N ILE A 114 11.42 -5.01 0.57
CA ILE A 114 10.82 -4.09 1.54
C ILE A 114 10.73 -4.82 2.88
N ARG A 115 11.55 -4.40 3.85
CA ARG A 115 11.64 -5.02 5.16
C ARG A 115 10.65 -4.45 6.17
N SER A 116 10.34 -3.18 6.08
CA SER A 116 9.39 -2.55 6.99
C SER A 116 8.76 -1.29 6.37
N ILE A 117 7.55 -0.98 6.80
CA ILE A 117 6.81 0.21 6.41
C ILE A 117 6.20 0.83 7.66
N ALA A 118 6.43 2.13 7.84
CA ALA A 118 5.74 2.94 8.83
C ALA A 118 4.98 4.05 8.10
N ARG A 119 3.64 4.01 8.16
CA ARG A 119 2.78 4.90 7.39
C ARG A 119 1.86 5.72 8.29
N GLU A 120 1.84 7.02 8.03
CA GLU A 120 0.80 7.94 8.45
C GLU A 120 0.03 8.37 7.20
N PRO A 121 -1.15 7.75 6.93
CA PRO A 121 -1.87 7.93 5.67
C PRO A 121 -2.19 9.41 5.36
N GLY A 122 -1.84 9.85 4.16
CA GLY A 122 -2.04 11.23 3.71
C GLY A 122 -0.98 12.22 4.20
N SER A 123 -0.07 11.80 5.07
CA SER A 123 1.02 12.63 5.60
C SER A 123 2.37 12.16 5.09
N ARG A 124 2.86 11.06 5.65
CA ARG A 124 4.21 10.54 5.33
C ARG A 124 4.30 9.04 5.54
N THR A 125 5.06 8.39 4.67
CA THR A 125 5.47 6.99 4.81
C THR A 125 6.98 6.87 4.83
N LYS A 126 7.50 6.04 5.73
CA LYS A 126 8.89 5.57 5.70
C LYS A 126 8.93 4.11 5.26
N LEU A 127 9.77 3.85 4.26
CA LEU A 127 9.95 2.54 3.64
C LEU A 127 11.39 2.09 3.87
N ALA A 128 11.57 1.01 4.64
CA ALA A 128 12.89 0.43 4.87
C ALA A 128 13.15 -0.69 3.85
N VAL A 129 14.19 -0.53 3.06
CA VAL A 129 14.56 -1.44 1.97
C VAL A 129 15.93 -2.08 2.20
N HIS A 130 16.09 -3.28 1.69
CA HIS A 130 17.32 -4.07 1.77
C HIS A 130 17.64 -4.66 0.39
N ALA A 131 18.88 -4.57 -0.02
CA ALA A 131 19.34 -5.26 -1.24
C ALA A 131 19.78 -6.68 -0.92
N ALA A 132 19.37 -7.65 -1.74
CA ALA A 132 19.80 -9.03 -1.60
C ALA A 132 21.30 -9.22 -1.92
N GLU A 133 21.86 -8.32 -2.74
CA GLU A 133 23.26 -8.33 -3.15
C GLU A 133 23.93 -6.97 -2.85
N GLU A 134 25.19 -6.98 -2.45
CA GLU A 134 25.96 -5.77 -2.06
C GLU A 134 26.15 -4.75 -3.19
N ASN A 135 26.07 -5.19 -4.45
CA ASN A 135 26.25 -4.35 -5.63
C ASN A 135 24.96 -3.62 -6.06
N ILE A 136 23.85 -3.82 -5.35
CA ILE A 136 22.56 -3.20 -5.67
C ILE A 136 22.30 -2.05 -4.70
N ASP A 137 22.06 -0.86 -5.25
CA ASP A 137 21.57 0.29 -4.49
C ASP A 137 20.04 0.20 -4.31
N ALA A 138 19.61 -0.34 -3.18
CA ALA A 138 18.18 -0.53 -2.88
C ALA A 138 17.40 0.79 -2.82
N VAL A 139 18.00 1.85 -2.28
CA VAL A 139 17.37 3.18 -2.20
C VAL A 139 17.28 3.80 -3.59
N GLY A 140 18.38 3.79 -4.33
CA GLY A 140 18.41 4.31 -5.70
C GLY A 140 17.44 3.60 -6.64
N ALA A 141 17.27 2.27 -6.51
CA ALA A 141 16.29 1.50 -7.26
C ALA A 141 14.85 1.97 -7.00
N CYS A 142 14.51 2.22 -5.74
CA CYS A 142 13.17 2.70 -5.36
C CYS A 142 12.93 4.16 -5.73
N VAL A 143 13.95 5.01 -5.64
CA VAL A 143 13.85 6.43 -6.04
C VAL A 143 13.71 6.56 -7.55
N GLY A 144 14.51 5.81 -8.29
CA GLY A 144 14.55 5.87 -9.76
C GLY A 144 15.27 7.11 -10.28
N THR A 145 15.45 7.17 -11.60
CA THR A 145 16.15 8.29 -12.26
C THR A 145 15.39 9.60 -12.00
N ARG A 146 16.06 10.55 -11.36
CA ARG A 146 15.48 11.86 -10.98
C ARG A 146 14.21 11.76 -10.12
N GLY A 147 14.08 10.69 -9.36
CA GLY A 147 12.92 10.47 -8.49
C GLY A 147 11.67 9.96 -9.21
N ALA A 148 11.76 9.51 -10.46
CA ALA A 148 10.58 9.17 -11.26
C ALA A 148 9.70 8.09 -10.62
N ARG A 149 10.30 7.04 -10.05
CA ARG A 149 9.55 5.94 -9.46
C ARG A 149 8.88 6.33 -8.13
N VAL A 150 9.62 6.96 -7.23
CA VAL A 150 9.04 7.43 -5.96
C VAL A 150 7.97 8.49 -6.19
N ASN A 151 8.17 9.39 -7.16
CA ASN A 151 7.18 10.42 -7.49
C ASN A 151 5.90 9.84 -8.06
N ALA A 152 5.96 8.75 -8.85
CA ALA A 152 4.77 8.05 -9.34
C ALA A 152 3.91 7.51 -8.17
N VAL A 153 4.54 7.00 -7.12
CA VAL A 153 3.83 6.56 -5.90
C VAL A 153 3.26 7.76 -5.12
N VAL A 154 4.03 8.85 -5.00
CA VAL A 154 3.59 10.10 -4.35
C VAL A 154 2.37 10.69 -5.06
N GLU A 155 2.36 10.70 -6.39
CA GLU A 155 1.24 11.19 -7.21
C GLU A 155 0.01 10.30 -7.05
N GLU A 156 0.16 8.98 -7.08
CA GLU A 156 -0.94 8.03 -6.83
C GLU A 156 -1.59 8.26 -5.45
N LEU A 157 -0.80 8.59 -4.44
CA LEU A 157 -1.25 8.87 -3.06
C LEU A 157 -1.54 10.36 -2.80
N GLN A 158 -1.77 11.13 -3.86
CA GLN A 158 -2.17 12.54 -3.83
C GLN A 158 -1.27 13.42 -2.94
N GLY A 159 0.04 13.17 -2.96
CA GLY A 159 1.04 14.00 -2.29
C GLY A 159 1.52 13.47 -0.93
N GLU A 160 1.21 12.23 -0.55
CA GLU A 160 1.79 11.59 0.64
C GLU A 160 3.32 11.48 0.48
N LYS A 161 4.08 12.01 1.44
CA LYS A 161 5.55 12.05 1.37
C LYS A 161 6.14 10.66 1.58
N MET A 162 7.15 10.31 0.78
CA MET A 162 7.84 9.02 0.84
C MET A 162 9.30 9.22 1.24
N ASP A 163 9.73 8.62 2.35
CA ASP A 163 11.13 8.53 2.75
C ASP A 163 11.58 7.07 2.60
N ILE A 164 12.58 6.84 1.76
CA ILE A 164 13.15 5.50 1.55
C ILE A 164 14.46 5.45 2.33
N VAL A 165 14.56 4.46 3.23
CA VAL A 165 15.72 4.31 4.12
C VAL A 165 16.31 2.91 3.99
N VAL A 166 17.61 2.78 4.28
CA VAL A 166 18.29 1.48 4.28
C VAL A 166 17.92 0.73 5.55
N TRP A 167 17.44 -0.50 5.37
CA TRP A 167 17.27 -1.43 6.47
C TRP A 167 18.62 -2.06 6.86
N SER A 168 18.84 -2.29 8.15
CA SER A 168 20.02 -2.95 8.68
C SER A 168 19.65 -3.90 9.83
N GLU A 169 20.36 -5.00 9.94
CA GLU A 169 20.27 -5.89 11.12
C GLU A 169 20.83 -5.22 12.39
N ASP A 170 21.82 -4.34 12.23
CA ASP A 170 22.29 -3.48 13.32
C ASP A 170 21.21 -2.44 13.65
N ILE A 171 20.61 -2.61 14.82
CA ILE A 171 19.53 -1.76 15.30
C ILE A 171 19.96 -0.29 15.42
N CYS A 172 21.20 0.00 15.81
CA CYS A 172 21.70 1.36 15.92
C CYS A 172 21.83 2.02 14.54
N ALA A 173 22.36 1.30 13.58
CA ALA A 173 22.46 1.75 12.19
C ALA A 173 21.07 1.93 11.56
N PHE A 174 20.13 1.01 11.81
CA PHE A 174 18.76 1.11 11.31
C PHE A 174 18.02 2.30 11.90
N VAL A 175 18.12 2.53 13.21
CA VAL A 175 17.51 3.70 13.87
C VAL A 175 18.08 5.00 13.32
N ALA A 176 19.40 5.10 13.12
CA ALA A 176 20.02 6.27 12.50
C ALA A 176 19.47 6.52 11.09
N SER A 177 19.38 5.48 10.25
CA SER A 177 18.80 5.57 8.89
C SER A 177 17.33 5.97 8.93
N ALA A 178 16.53 5.39 9.82
CA ALA A 178 15.10 5.67 9.94
C ALA A 178 14.79 7.12 10.39
N LEU A 179 15.72 7.78 11.04
CA LEU A 179 15.59 9.17 11.48
C LEU A 179 15.89 10.19 10.35
N SER A 180 16.45 9.73 9.21
CA SER A 180 16.64 10.61 8.06
C SER A 180 15.34 11.38 7.74
N PRO A 181 15.41 12.69 7.40
CA PRO A 181 16.59 13.49 7.09
C PRO A 181 17.30 14.16 8.30
N ALA A 182 16.98 13.79 9.53
CA ALA A 182 17.67 14.33 10.69
C ALA A 182 19.14 13.86 10.73
N ASP A 183 20.05 14.78 11.01
CA ASP A 183 21.44 14.44 11.24
C ASP A 183 21.57 13.75 12.60
N VAL A 184 22.09 12.51 12.60
CA VAL A 184 22.27 11.70 13.80
C VAL A 184 23.76 11.63 14.12
N ILE A 185 24.16 12.11 15.32
CA ILE A 185 25.55 12.06 15.77
C ILE A 185 25.88 10.66 16.28
N SER A 186 25.00 10.09 17.09
CA SER A 186 25.17 8.72 17.61
C SER A 186 23.85 8.07 18.02
N VAL A 187 23.83 6.75 17.91
CA VAL A 187 22.76 5.89 18.45
C VAL A 187 23.38 4.85 19.37
N THR A 188 22.84 4.69 20.55
CA THR A 188 23.29 3.68 21.52
C THR A 188 22.09 2.90 22.03
N GLN A 189 22.12 1.58 21.91
CA GLN A 189 21.09 0.72 22.49
C GLN A 189 21.21 0.70 24.02
N LEU A 190 20.10 0.84 24.73
CA LEU A 190 20.09 0.77 26.20
C LEU A 190 20.08 -0.70 26.64
N PRO A 191 21.01 -1.11 27.52
CA PRO A 191 21.12 -2.49 27.97
C PRO A 191 19.82 -3.00 28.61
N GLY A 192 19.36 -4.17 28.17
CA GLY A 192 18.17 -4.82 28.71
C GLY A 192 16.83 -4.15 28.36
N GLN A 193 16.81 -3.15 27.48
CA GLN A 193 15.62 -2.42 27.07
C GLN A 193 15.44 -2.46 25.54
N LYS A 194 14.17 -2.40 25.11
CA LYS A 194 13.82 -2.17 23.68
C LYS A 194 13.83 -0.66 23.38
N ALA A 195 14.93 0.00 23.70
CA ALA A 195 15.07 1.45 23.57
C ALA A 195 16.49 1.82 23.14
N CYS A 196 16.60 2.91 22.36
CA CYS A 196 17.86 3.50 21.95
C CYS A 196 17.92 4.96 22.41
N ARG A 197 19.12 5.39 22.81
CA ARG A 197 19.45 6.81 23.00
C ARG A 197 20.01 7.33 21.68
N VAL A 198 19.42 8.41 21.20
CA VAL A 198 19.86 9.10 19.98
C VAL A 198 20.36 10.48 20.35
N ILE A 199 21.53 10.86 19.85
CA ILE A 199 22.09 12.21 19.97
C ILE A 199 21.99 12.88 18.60
N VAL A 200 21.37 14.02 18.57
CA VAL A 200 21.24 14.90 17.41
C VAL A 200 21.89 16.25 17.71
N PRO A 201 22.28 17.05 16.67
CA PRO A 201 22.87 18.38 16.86
C PRO A 201 21.98 19.32 17.66
#